data_8aabe47056e02365d77e799b2d6a4b42
#
_entry.id   8aabe47056e02365d77e799b2d6a4b42
#
_cell.length_a   1.000
_cell.length_b   1.000
_cell.length_c   1.000
_cell.angle_alpha   90.00
_cell.angle_beta   90.00
_cell.angle_gamma   90.00
#
_symmetry.space_group_name_H-M   'P 1'
#
loop_
_entity.id
_entity.type
_entity.pdbx_description
1 polymer ?
#
loop_
_entity_poly.entity_id
_entity_poly.type
_entity_poly.pdbx_seq_one_letter_code
_entity_poly.pdbx_strand_id
1 'polypeptide(L)'
;MQQGSNSFPNDSKVYLVGSGIASLASATYLINDAGVSGDDIHIMEQDDVLGGALDGSGDPDNGYLIRGGRMHEEHFVCYWDLLSNIPSYDDPSISVKAESFEFSSRFVSHAQARLLKHGEKMDLSSFELTLKDQADLLRLTYASEKSLDNIRIEDWFSEEFFQTNFWYLWTTMFAFQKWSSVAAMRRYMKRFIHLLDGMPTLGGIMRTKYNQYHSVVIPLKRYLQKHGVHFEMQTQVIDVDFTFKDDTKTATAIHAIDENGKTLDINLKHCDYVFITNGSITESTGRGSWTRAPLLKDKSTSGSWMLWQSIASKDNAFGSPGVFSDNIDLQKWYSFTATIKDSTFHDYMENFSGNVDGTGGLVTMTDSNWLMSIVIARQPHFPDQPKDVKVFWGYGLYPDREGDYIKKKMSECNGKEILDELWHHLKIQNLMKPVVDSGNVNCI
;
A
#
# COMPACT_ATOMS: atom_id res chain seq x y z
N MET A 1 38.02 15.05 -1.68
CA MET A 1 37.17 14.94 -2.84
C MET A 1 36.53 16.30 -3.01
N GLN A 2 36.79 17.00 -4.13
CA GLN A 2 36.17 18.28 -4.42
C GLN A 2 34.65 18.05 -4.63
N GLN A 3 33.83 18.66 -3.79
CA GLN A 3 32.41 18.85 -4.05
C GLN A 3 32.34 19.77 -5.29
N GLY A 4 32.12 19.16 -6.45
CA GLY A 4 31.66 19.92 -7.60
C GLY A 4 30.25 20.40 -7.25
N SER A 5 30.05 21.69 -7.12
CA SER A 5 28.74 22.31 -7.02
C SER A 5 28.01 22.12 -8.38
N ASN A 6 27.40 20.95 -8.59
CA ASN A 6 26.37 20.82 -9.58
C ASN A 6 25.13 21.51 -9.01
N SER A 7 25.12 22.84 -9.05
CA SER A 7 23.89 23.60 -8.85
C SER A 7 22.94 23.23 -9.98
N PHE A 8 21.70 22.95 -9.65
CA PHE A 8 20.62 22.75 -10.60
C PHE A 8 20.61 23.96 -11.57
N PRO A 9 20.47 23.74 -12.89
CA PRO A 9 20.52 24.87 -13.81
C PRO A 9 19.44 25.91 -13.46
N ASN A 10 19.82 27.19 -13.42
CA ASN A 10 18.85 28.27 -13.26
C ASN A 10 17.78 28.19 -14.35
N ASP A 11 16.53 28.49 -14.05
CA ASP A 11 15.35 28.45 -14.92
C ASP A 11 14.88 27.02 -15.33
N SER A 12 15.39 25.95 -14.72
CA SER A 12 14.89 24.58 -14.93
C SER A 12 13.59 24.35 -14.16
N LYS A 13 12.59 23.80 -14.82
CA LYS A 13 11.39 23.28 -14.16
C LYS A 13 11.47 21.78 -13.98
N VAL A 14 10.80 21.30 -12.94
CA VAL A 14 10.68 19.87 -12.64
C VAL A 14 9.21 19.48 -12.65
N TYR A 15 8.87 18.49 -13.45
CA TYR A 15 7.55 17.91 -13.56
C TYR A 15 7.55 16.50 -12.99
N LEU A 16 6.71 16.26 -12.00
CA LEU A 16 6.55 14.98 -11.35
C LEU A 16 5.16 14.43 -11.71
N VAL A 17 5.12 13.34 -12.45
CA VAL A 17 3.87 12.69 -12.89
C VAL A 17 3.45 11.66 -11.86
N GLY A 18 2.28 11.89 -11.25
CA GLY A 18 1.75 11.18 -10.10
C GLY A 18 2.16 11.83 -8.77
N SER A 19 1.30 11.74 -7.75
CA SER A 19 1.51 12.32 -6.41
C SER A 19 1.77 11.27 -5.31
N GLY A 20 2.19 10.07 -5.70
CA GLY A 20 2.57 9.02 -4.76
C GLY A 20 3.82 9.37 -3.95
N ILE A 21 4.17 8.52 -2.99
CA ILE A 21 5.33 8.74 -2.10
C ILE A 21 6.65 8.96 -2.86
N ALA A 22 6.80 8.36 -4.04
CA ALA A 22 8.01 8.56 -4.86
C ALA A 22 8.14 10.00 -5.34
N SER A 23 7.08 10.61 -5.86
CA SER A 23 7.07 12.02 -6.28
C SER A 23 7.21 12.97 -5.09
N LEU A 24 6.49 12.72 -3.99
CA LEU A 24 6.59 13.56 -2.78
C LEU A 24 8.02 13.52 -2.20
N ALA A 25 8.66 12.35 -2.18
CA ALA A 25 10.04 12.21 -1.75
C ALA A 25 11.00 12.91 -2.72
N SER A 26 10.81 12.74 -4.03
CA SER A 26 11.64 13.39 -5.05
C SER A 26 11.58 14.90 -4.93
N ALA A 27 10.38 15.49 -4.79
CA ALA A 27 10.21 16.93 -4.58
C ALA A 27 10.92 17.41 -3.29
N THR A 28 10.82 16.63 -2.21
CA THR A 28 11.47 16.96 -0.94
C THR A 28 12.99 16.96 -1.07
N TYR A 29 13.59 15.94 -1.70
CA TYR A 29 15.05 15.89 -1.90
C TYR A 29 15.54 16.91 -2.93
N LEU A 30 14.75 17.21 -3.97
CA LEU A 30 15.08 18.28 -4.91
C LEU A 30 15.22 19.64 -4.19
N ILE A 31 14.33 19.93 -3.24
CA ILE A 31 14.42 21.15 -2.44
C ILE A 31 15.61 21.09 -1.47
N ASN A 32 15.70 20.01 -0.67
CA ASN A 32 16.63 19.95 0.45
C ASN A 32 18.08 19.72 0.04
N ASP A 33 18.30 18.87 -0.97
CA ASP A 33 19.63 18.39 -1.33
C ASP A 33 20.14 19.00 -2.64
N ALA A 34 19.24 19.24 -3.61
CA ALA A 34 19.62 19.81 -4.90
C ALA A 34 19.44 21.34 -4.97
N GLY A 35 18.78 21.95 -3.98
CA GLY A 35 18.56 23.40 -3.92
C GLY A 35 17.59 23.94 -4.99
N VAL A 36 16.70 23.09 -5.51
CA VAL A 36 15.65 23.49 -6.46
C VAL A 36 14.62 24.34 -5.73
N SER A 37 14.23 25.47 -6.32
CA SER A 37 13.10 26.25 -5.81
C SER A 37 11.81 25.45 -5.90
N GLY A 38 11.01 25.42 -4.84
CA GLY A 38 9.70 24.78 -4.90
C GLY A 38 8.78 25.36 -5.95
N ASP A 39 8.91 26.67 -6.25
CA ASP A 39 8.15 27.35 -7.31
C ASP A 39 8.42 26.79 -8.73
N ASP A 40 9.53 26.07 -8.88
CA ASP A 40 9.89 25.40 -10.14
C ASP A 40 9.48 23.91 -10.16
N ILE A 41 8.84 23.40 -9.12
CA ILE A 41 8.41 22.00 -9.01
C ILE A 41 6.89 21.88 -9.19
N HIS A 42 6.48 21.07 -10.16
CA HIS A 42 5.09 20.80 -10.51
C HIS A 42 4.78 19.33 -10.30
N ILE A 43 3.81 18.99 -9.46
CA ILE A 43 3.31 17.62 -9.24
C ILE A 43 1.93 17.51 -9.89
N MET A 44 1.81 16.66 -10.91
CA MET A 44 0.59 16.45 -11.69
C MET A 44 -0.08 15.15 -11.22
N GLU A 45 -1.33 15.25 -10.75
CA GLU A 45 -2.10 14.12 -10.22
C GLU A 45 -3.44 14.00 -10.92
N GLN A 46 -3.78 12.79 -11.39
CA GLN A 46 -5.05 12.55 -12.07
C GLN A 46 -6.26 12.53 -11.13
N ASP A 47 -6.07 12.12 -9.88
CA ASP A 47 -7.13 12.01 -8.89
C ASP A 47 -7.32 13.34 -8.12
N ASP A 48 -8.42 13.45 -7.38
CA ASP A 48 -8.71 14.57 -6.47
C ASP A 48 -8.00 14.43 -5.12
N VAL A 49 -7.47 13.24 -4.83
CA VAL A 49 -6.73 12.90 -3.60
C VAL A 49 -5.30 12.52 -3.95
N LEU A 50 -4.32 13.16 -3.32
CA LEU A 50 -2.91 12.82 -3.51
C LEU A 50 -2.48 11.66 -2.60
N GLY A 51 -1.30 11.09 -2.90
CA GLY A 51 -0.68 10.06 -2.06
C GLY A 51 -0.63 8.69 -2.73
N GLY A 52 -1.31 8.48 -3.85
CA GLY A 52 -1.32 7.21 -4.58
C GLY A 52 -1.75 6.04 -3.69
N ALA A 53 -0.88 5.02 -3.53
CA ALA A 53 -1.17 3.86 -2.67
C ALA A 53 -1.23 4.18 -1.16
N LEU A 54 -0.94 5.41 -0.74
CA LEU A 54 -1.02 5.87 0.65
C LEU A 54 -2.19 6.82 0.89
N ASP A 55 -3.12 6.96 -0.05
CA ASP A 55 -4.29 7.81 0.12
C ASP A 55 -5.20 7.33 1.26
N GLY A 56 -6.02 8.24 1.74
CA GLY A 56 -7.04 7.98 2.73
C GLY A 56 -8.13 9.05 2.62
N SER A 57 -9.37 8.66 2.81
CA SER A 57 -10.53 9.53 2.60
C SER A 57 -11.72 9.10 3.45
N GLY A 58 -12.82 9.80 3.31
CA GLY A 58 -14.07 9.51 3.98
C GLY A 58 -14.28 10.33 5.25
N ASP A 59 -15.39 10.09 5.90
CA ASP A 59 -15.86 10.78 7.07
C ASP A 59 -16.71 9.82 7.95
N PRO A 60 -17.11 10.23 9.18
CA PRO A 60 -17.87 9.36 10.07
C PRO A 60 -19.26 8.94 9.54
N ASP A 61 -19.85 9.71 8.64
CA ASP A 61 -21.21 9.45 8.14
C ASP A 61 -21.22 8.56 6.90
N ASN A 62 -20.26 8.77 5.99
CA ASN A 62 -20.13 8.01 4.76
C ASN A 62 -19.16 6.83 4.88
N GLY A 63 -18.48 6.72 6.01
CA GLY A 63 -17.44 5.74 6.28
C GLY A 63 -16.07 6.16 5.75
N TYR A 64 -15.05 5.71 6.46
CA TYR A 64 -13.65 5.93 6.11
C TYR A 64 -13.14 4.92 5.09
N LEU A 65 -12.08 5.28 4.39
CA LEU A 65 -11.39 4.42 3.43
C LEU A 65 -9.88 4.61 3.50
N ILE A 66 -9.14 3.51 3.58
CA ILE A 66 -7.69 3.45 3.35
C ILE A 66 -7.38 2.32 2.36
N ARG A 67 -6.35 2.48 1.54
CA ARG A 67 -5.93 1.43 0.59
C ARG A 67 -5.15 0.30 1.25
N GLY A 68 -4.71 0.45 2.47
CA GLY A 68 -4.00 -0.62 3.18
C GLY A 68 -3.49 -0.21 4.54
N GLY A 69 -3.41 -1.18 5.45
CA GLY A 69 -2.78 -1.03 6.75
C GLY A 69 -1.26 -1.13 6.61
N ARG A 70 -0.59 -0.01 6.37
CA ARG A 70 0.87 0.00 6.15
C ARG A 70 1.62 -0.24 7.44
N MET A 71 2.68 -1.03 7.34
CA MET A 71 3.60 -1.33 8.42
C MET A 71 4.99 -0.79 8.07
N HIS A 72 5.70 -0.35 9.09
CA HIS A 72 7.05 0.17 8.96
C HIS A 72 7.99 -0.63 9.84
N GLU A 73 9.29 -0.46 9.67
CA GLU A 73 10.32 -0.98 10.56
C GLU A 73 11.51 -0.01 10.63
N GLU A 74 12.33 -0.10 11.65
CA GLU A 74 13.35 0.92 11.94
C GLU A 74 14.45 1.04 10.87
N HIS A 75 14.71 -0.03 10.11
CA HIS A 75 15.73 -0.05 9.07
C HIS A 75 15.26 0.48 7.71
N PHE A 76 14.09 1.11 7.62
CA PHE A 76 13.66 1.85 6.44
C PHE A 76 14.43 3.18 6.33
N VAL A 77 15.75 3.09 6.12
CA VAL A 77 16.70 4.22 6.23
C VAL A 77 16.24 5.44 5.41
N CYS A 78 16.00 5.27 4.11
CA CYS A 78 15.57 6.38 3.24
C CYS A 78 14.20 6.95 3.64
N TYR A 79 13.28 6.10 4.11
CA TYR A 79 11.98 6.54 4.58
C TYR A 79 12.07 7.41 5.83
N TRP A 80 12.86 6.98 6.80
CA TRP A 80 13.07 7.75 8.03
C TRP A 80 13.96 8.97 7.84
N ASP A 81 14.86 8.96 6.85
CA ASP A 81 15.62 10.12 6.42
C ASP A 81 14.68 11.19 5.85
N LEU A 82 13.85 10.83 4.86
CA LEU A 82 12.83 11.69 4.29
C LEU A 82 11.98 12.37 5.37
N LEU A 83 11.51 11.60 6.36
CA LEU A 83 10.56 12.08 7.37
C LEU A 83 11.25 12.74 8.58
N SER A 84 12.58 12.82 8.62
CA SER A 84 13.33 13.39 9.73
C SER A 84 13.15 14.91 9.87
N ASN A 85 12.87 15.59 8.76
CA ASN A 85 12.71 17.06 8.70
C ASN A 85 11.27 17.49 8.33
N ILE A 86 10.35 16.54 8.17
CA ILE A 86 8.95 16.86 7.86
C ILE A 86 8.19 17.04 9.17
N PRO A 87 7.60 18.22 9.42
CA PRO A 87 6.80 18.48 10.62
C PRO A 87 5.62 17.51 10.72
N SER A 88 5.32 16.99 11.93
CA SER A 88 4.23 16.04 12.11
C SER A 88 2.85 16.70 11.93
N TYR A 89 1.83 15.86 11.83
CA TYR A 89 0.46 16.31 11.54
C TYR A 89 -0.12 17.18 12.66
N ASP A 90 0.01 16.76 13.91
CA ASP A 90 -0.57 17.41 15.08
C ASP A 90 0.37 18.42 15.73
N ASP A 91 1.66 18.14 15.75
CA ASP A 91 2.68 18.98 16.39
C ASP A 91 3.82 19.33 15.42
N PRO A 92 3.73 20.49 14.76
CA PRO A 92 4.77 20.91 13.82
C PRO A 92 6.15 21.16 14.46
N SER A 93 6.28 21.09 15.78
CA SER A 93 7.57 21.24 16.48
C SER A 93 8.41 19.98 16.48
N ILE A 94 7.80 18.81 16.18
CA ILE A 94 8.49 17.52 16.04
C ILE A 94 8.34 16.97 14.62
N SER A 95 9.27 16.12 14.22
CA SER A 95 9.18 15.47 12.91
C SER A 95 8.24 14.28 12.90
N VAL A 96 7.73 13.91 11.72
CA VAL A 96 6.96 12.67 11.51
C VAL A 96 7.74 11.45 11.99
N LYS A 97 9.08 11.43 11.77
CA LYS A 97 9.95 10.36 12.29
C LYS A 97 9.88 10.31 13.81
N ALA A 98 10.10 11.45 14.50
CA ALA A 98 10.10 11.50 15.96
C ALA A 98 8.76 11.06 16.54
N GLU A 99 7.63 11.57 16.00
CA GLU A 99 6.29 11.15 16.40
C GLU A 99 6.06 9.65 16.22
N SER A 100 6.48 9.08 15.07
CA SER A 100 6.29 7.66 14.77
C SER A 100 7.10 6.76 15.70
N PHE A 101 8.33 7.14 16.04
CA PHE A 101 9.17 6.39 17.00
C PHE A 101 8.58 6.49 18.41
N GLU A 102 8.16 7.67 18.86
CA GLU A 102 7.52 7.85 20.15
C GLU A 102 6.22 7.04 20.23
N PHE A 103 5.37 7.11 19.21
CA PHE A 103 4.13 6.36 19.14
C PHE A 103 4.39 4.84 19.22
N SER A 104 5.33 4.32 18.43
CA SER A 104 5.67 2.89 18.40
C SER A 104 6.32 2.41 19.71
N SER A 105 7.01 3.27 20.45
CA SER A 105 7.54 2.94 21.77
C SER A 105 6.44 2.77 22.85
N ARG A 106 5.32 3.48 22.68
CA ARG A 106 4.15 3.37 23.59
C ARG A 106 3.23 2.21 23.20
N PHE A 107 3.10 1.93 21.92
CA PHE A 107 2.21 0.89 21.37
C PHE A 107 3.03 -0.16 20.61
N VAL A 108 3.83 -0.90 21.38
CA VAL A 108 4.72 -1.94 20.85
C VAL A 108 3.89 -3.06 20.23
N SER A 109 4.21 -3.41 18.98
CA SER A 109 3.58 -4.52 18.29
C SER A 109 3.93 -5.86 18.97
N HIS A 110 2.92 -6.57 19.42
CA HIS A 110 3.05 -7.88 20.04
C HIS A 110 1.76 -8.68 19.86
N ALA A 111 1.53 -9.17 18.64
CA ALA A 111 0.31 -9.88 18.28
C ALA A 111 0.19 -11.22 19.03
N GLN A 112 -0.97 -11.48 19.63
CA GLN A 112 -1.29 -12.71 20.36
C GLN A 112 -2.33 -13.59 19.62
N ALA A 113 -2.78 -13.15 18.44
CA ALA A 113 -3.78 -13.84 17.62
C ALA A 113 -3.50 -13.62 16.12
N ARG A 114 -2.30 -14.02 15.64
CA ARG A 114 -1.90 -13.79 14.23
C ARG A 114 -2.64 -14.69 13.26
N LEU A 115 -2.79 -15.96 13.59
CA LEU A 115 -3.50 -16.95 12.78
C LEU A 115 -4.65 -17.54 13.58
N LEU A 116 -5.80 -17.64 12.93
CA LEU A 116 -6.99 -18.30 13.46
C LEU A 116 -7.38 -19.45 12.54
N LYS A 117 -7.94 -20.49 13.13
CA LYS A 117 -8.57 -21.60 12.42
C LYS A 117 -9.86 -21.99 13.14
N HIS A 118 -10.97 -22.03 12.42
CA HIS A 118 -12.30 -22.31 12.99
C HIS A 118 -12.67 -21.39 14.17
N GLY A 119 -12.27 -20.11 14.10
CA GLY A 119 -12.52 -19.11 15.13
C GLY A 119 -11.66 -19.26 16.40
N GLU A 120 -10.62 -20.09 16.38
CA GLU A 120 -9.70 -20.31 17.50
C GLU A 120 -8.28 -19.91 17.13
N LYS A 121 -7.48 -19.47 18.11
CA LYS A 121 -6.08 -19.10 17.93
C LYS A 121 -5.25 -20.34 17.61
N MET A 122 -4.40 -20.25 16.60
CA MET A 122 -3.42 -21.28 16.27
C MET A 122 -2.16 -21.14 17.14
N ASP A 123 -1.53 -22.26 17.44
CA ASP A 123 -0.20 -22.28 18.04
C ASP A 123 0.86 -21.88 17.02
N LEU A 124 1.61 -20.82 17.30
CA LEU A 124 2.69 -20.29 16.48
C LEU A 124 4.07 -20.47 17.10
N SER A 125 4.21 -21.39 18.06
CA SER A 125 5.51 -21.74 18.65
C SER A 125 6.50 -22.34 17.64
N SER A 126 6.02 -22.80 16.47
CA SER A 126 6.79 -23.33 15.35
C SER A 126 6.28 -22.78 14.02
N PHE A 127 7.20 -22.61 13.07
CA PHE A 127 6.87 -22.32 11.68
C PHE A 127 6.36 -23.55 10.89
N GLU A 128 6.42 -24.75 11.47
CA GLU A 128 6.03 -26.03 10.87
C GLU A 128 6.82 -26.39 9.60
N LEU A 129 8.01 -25.82 9.44
CA LEU A 129 8.90 -26.10 8.31
C LEU A 129 9.61 -27.43 8.47
N THR A 130 9.50 -28.29 7.47
CA THR A 130 10.31 -29.54 7.36
C THR A 130 11.78 -29.20 7.09
N LEU A 131 12.68 -30.16 7.25
CA LEU A 131 14.08 -30.01 6.87
C LEU A 131 14.25 -29.67 5.39
N LYS A 132 13.37 -30.21 4.54
CA LYS A 132 13.36 -29.90 3.12
C LYS A 132 12.98 -28.42 2.88
N ASP A 133 11.94 -27.92 3.53
CA ASP A 133 11.50 -26.53 3.39
C ASP A 133 12.61 -25.56 3.84
N GLN A 134 13.27 -25.84 4.95
CA GLN A 134 14.41 -25.06 5.44
C GLN A 134 15.57 -25.06 4.44
N ALA A 135 15.90 -26.21 3.84
CA ALA A 135 16.90 -26.31 2.79
C ALA A 135 16.50 -25.53 1.53
N ASP A 136 15.22 -25.59 1.11
CA ASP A 136 14.70 -24.85 -0.04
C ASP A 136 14.71 -23.33 0.19
N LEU A 137 14.36 -22.85 1.39
CA LEU A 137 14.49 -21.44 1.79
C LEU A 137 15.94 -20.98 1.77
N LEU A 138 16.85 -21.79 2.30
CA LEU A 138 18.29 -21.51 2.29
C LEU A 138 18.83 -21.44 0.85
N ARG A 139 18.50 -22.43 0.02
CA ARG A 139 18.86 -22.47 -1.41
C ARG A 139 18.34 -21.23 -2.14
N LEU A 140 17.10 -20.79 -1.86
CA LEU A 140 16.52 -19.59 -2.44
C LEU A 140 17.32 -18.35 -2.05
N THR A 141 17.73 -18.23 -0.79
CA THR A 141 18.48 -17.07 -0.30
C THR A 141 19.83 -16.89 -1.04
N TYR A 142 20.51 -18.00 -1.36
CA TYR A 142 21.80 -17.98 -2.07
C TYR A 142 21.71 -18.05 -3.60
N ALA A 143 20.54 -18.35 -4.17
CA ALA A 143 20.34 -18.39 -5.61
C ALA A 143 20.64 -17.02 -6.26
N SER A 144 21.16 -17.02 -7.49
CA SER A 144 21.28 -15.79 -8.27
C SER A 144 19.93 -15.35 -8.83
N GLU A 145 19.69 -14.05 -8.96
CA GLU A 145 18.42 -13.57 -9.55
C GLU A 145 18.19 -14.10 -10.97
N LYS A 146 19.25 -14.18 -11.77
CA LYS A 146 19.19 -14.74 -13.12
C LYS A 146 18.74 -16.19 -13.16
N SER A 147 19.07 -16.99 -12.13
CA SER A 147 18.65 -18.40 -12.05
C SER A 147 17.20 -18.56 -11.60
N LEU A 148 16.57 -17.50 -11.12
CA LEU A 148 15.19 -17.45 -10.62
C LEU A 148 14.23 -16.78 -11.61
N ASP A 149 14.72 -16.39 -12.78
CA ASP A 149 13.91 -15.75 -13.80
C ASP A 149 12.79 -16.69 -14.26
N ASN A 150 11.57 -16.15 -14.35
CA ASN A 150 10.34 -16.88 -14.71
C ASN A 150 9.95 -18.07 -13.81
N ILE A 151 10.57 -18.23 -12.62
CA ILE A 151 10.17 -19.25 -11.64
C ILE A 151 9.14 -18.65 -10.68
N ARG A 152 8.04 -19.38 -10.48
CA ARG A 152 7.01 -19.06 -9.50
C ARG A 152 7.35 -19.68 -8.15
N ILE A 153 6.72 -19.18 -7.09
CA ILE A 153 6.89 -19.75 -5.75
C ILE A 153 6.41 -21.21 -5.72
N GLU A 154 5.30 -21.52 -6.40
CA GLU A 154 4.76 -22.89 -6.50
C GLU A 154 5.67 -23.89 -7.24
N ASP A 155 6.55 -23.40 -8.12
CA ASP A 155 7.54 -24.24 -8.81
C ASP A 155 8.78 -24.53 -7.94
N TRP A 156 8.97 -23.77 -6.87
CA TRP A 156 10.14 -23.86 -5.99
C TRP A 156 9.90 -24.72 -4.75
N PHE A 157 8.69 -24.62 -4.15
CA PHE A 157 8.31 -25.32 -2.94
C PHE A 157 7.31 -26.43 -3.19
N SER A 158 7.25 -27.42 -2.29
CA SER A 158 6.24 -28.47 -2.35
C SER A 158 4.86 -27.99 -1.87
N GLU A 159 3.79 -28.74 -2.18
CA GLU A 159 2.43 -28.36 -1.74
C GLU A 159 2.27 -28.34 -0.21
N GLU A 160 3.02 -29.16 0.52
CA GLU A 160 3.01 -29.17 1.99
C GLU A 160 3.54 -27.85 2.59
N PHE A 161 4.50 -27.20 1.93
CA PHE A 161 5.02 -25.89 2.36
C PHE A 161 3.90 -24.86 2.48
N PHE A 162 2.92 -24.90 1.59
CA PHE A 162 1.81 -23.94 1.56
C PHE A 162 0.75 -24.18 2.65
N GLN A 163 0.92 -25.20 3.48
CA GLN A 163 0.07 -25.47 4.65
C GLN A 163 0.76 -25.08 5.97
N THR A 164 2.01 -24.63 5.93
CA THR A 164 2.80 -24.29 7.12
C THR A 164 2.40 -22.95 7.72
N ASN A 165 2.60 -22.80 9.03
CA ASN A 165 2.47 -21.51 9.71
C ASN A 165 3.35 -20.43 9.05
N PHE A 166 4.57 -20.80 8.62
CA PHE A 166 5.46 -19.88 7.89
C PHE A 166 4.78 -19.30 6.65
N TRP A 167 4.18 -20.14 5.81
CA TRP A 167 3.54 -19.64 4.60
C TRP A 167 2.35 -18.73 4.89
N TYR A 168 1.47 -19.10 5.83
CA TYR A 168 0.35 -18.24 6.20
C TYR A 168 0.80 -16.89 6.75
N LEU A 169 1.84 -16.85 7.58
CA LEU A 169 2.41 -15.61 8.08
C LEU A 169 3.04 -14.79 6.96
N TRP A 170 3.77 -15.44 6.05
CA TRP A 170 4.46 -14.78 4.94
C TRP A 170 3.49 -14.22 3.91
N THR A 171 2.58 -15.06 3.40
CA THR A 171 1.64 -14.66 2.34
C THR A 171 0.74 -13.51 2.78
N THR A 172 0.28 -13.52 4.03
CA THR A 172 -0.61 -12.47 4.54
C THR A 172 0.12 -11.19 4.93
N MET A 173 1.39 -11.26 5.32
CA MET A 173 2.19 -10.07 5.63
C MET A 173 2.58 -9.29 4.36
N PHE A 174 2.92 -9.98 3.28
CA PHE A 174 3.51 -9.40 2.08
C PHE A 174 2.62 -9.52 0.82
N ALA A 175 1.43 -10.08 0.95
CA ALA A 175 0.49 -10.35 -0.14
C ALA A 175 1.07 -11.22 -1.27
N PHE A 176 2.03 -12.09 -0.96
CA PHE A 176 2.52 -13.09 -1.92
C PHE A 176 1.48 -14.18 -2.14
N GLN A 177 1.45 -14.70 -3.35
CA GLN A 177 0.63 -15.83 -3.73
C GLN A 177 1.49 -16.92 -4.38
N LYS A 178 0.97 -18.14 -4.51
CA LYS A 178 1.73 -19.28 -5.05
C LYS A 178 2.34 -18.97 -6.42
N TRP A 179 1.62 -18.26 -7.28
CA TRP A 179 2.06 -17.85 -8.63
C TRP A 179 2.92 -16.60 -8.67
N SER A 180 3.21 -15.98 -7.54
CA SER A 180 4.11 -14.82 -7.49
C SER A 180 5.55 -15.24 -7.81
N SER A 181 6.35 -14.25 -8.24
CA SER A 181 7.77 -14.48 -8.56
C SER A 181 8.56 -14.95 -7.34
N VAL A 182 9.28 -16.06 -7.47
CA VAL A 182 10.19 -16.53 -6.44
C VAL A 182 11.40 -15.60 -6.26
N ALA A 183 11.81 -14.88 -7.31
CA ALA A 183 12.86 -13.86 -7.20
C ALA A 183 12.41 -12.69 -6.32
N ALA A 184 11.14 -12.27 -6.43
CA ALA A 184 10.57 -11.26 -5.54
C ALA A 184 10.52 -11.76 -4.08
N MET A 185 10.07 -12.99 -3.83
CA MET A 185 10.11 -13.60 -2.50
C MET A 185 11.53 -13.60 -1.92
N ARG A 186 12.54 -13.98 -2.71
CA ARG A 186 13.94 -13.93 -2.29
C ARG A 186 14.39 -12.52 -1.86
N ARG A 187 14.01 -11.49 -2.63
CA ARG A 187 14.34 -10.09 -2.29
C ARG A 187 13.74 -9.69 -0.94
N TYR A 188 12.48 -10.06 -0.71
CA TYR A 188 11.79 -9.80 0.56
C TYR A 188 12.42 -10.59 1.71
N MET A 189 12.75 -11.87 1.53
CA MET A 189 13.44 -12.66 2.54
C MET A 189 14.77 -12.01 2.94
N LYS A 190 15.59 -11.60 1.99
CA LYS A 190 16.86 -10.91 2.27
C LYS A 190 16.66 -9.56 2.97
N ARG A 191 15.58 -8.85 2.61
CA ARG A 191 15.26 -7.53 3.19
C ARG A 191 14.77 -7.64 4.63
N PHE A 192 14.02 -8.68 4.96
CA PHE A 192 13.32 -8.82 6.24
C PHE A 192 13.81 -9.99 7.11
N ILE A 193 14.95 -10.59 6.77
CA ILE A 193 15.48 -11.75 7.51
C ILE A 193 15.71 -11.46 9.01
N HIS A 194 16.07 -10.22 9.35
CA HIS A 194 16.28 -9.78 10.74
C HIS A 194 14.97 -9.69 11.56
N LEU A 195 13.81 -9.72 10.92
CA LEU A 195 12.48 -9.73 11.56
C LEU A 195 11.83 -11.12 11.59
N LEU A 196 12.51 -12.14 11.09
CA LEU A 196 11.92 -13.48 10.92
C LEU A 196 11.44 -14.06 12.24
N ASP A 197 12.23 -13.97 13.30
CA ASP A 197 11.87 -14.47 14.63
C ASP A 197 10.66 -13.72 15.24
N GLY A 198 10.48 -12.45 14.86
CA GLY A 198 9.35 -11.62 15.27
C GLY A 198 8.08 -11.81 14.44
N MET A 199 8.11 -12.59 13.36
CA MET A 199 6.98 -12.71 12.43
C MET A 199 5.69 -13.23 13.08
N PRO A 200 5.71 -14.20 14.02
CA PRO A 200 4.53 -14.68 14.72
C PRO A 200 3.86 -13.61 15.61
N THR A 201 4.61 -12.66 16.10
CA THR A 201 4.13 -11.60 17.00
C THR A 201 4.12 -10.20 16.38
N LEU A 202 4.56 -10.05 15.13
CA LEU A 202 4.86 -8.75 14.50
C LEU A 202 5.89 -7.93 15.29
N GLY A 203 6.82 -8.60 16.00
CA GLY A 203 7.91 -7.95 16.73
C GLY A 203 8.78 -7.12 15.79
N GLY A 204 9.15 -5.89 16.21
CA GLY A 204 9.91 -4.94 15.39
C GLY A 204 9.09 -4.15 14.37
N ILE A 205 7.80 -4.43 14.23
CA ILE A 205 6.92 -3.67 13.34
C ILE A 205 6.45 -2.39 14.03
N MET A 206 6.63 -1.29 13.32
CA MET A 206 6.24 0.06 13.72
C MET A 206 4.99 0.52 12.99
N ARG A 207 4.27 1.45 13.61
CA ARG A 207 3.05 2.07 13.05
C ARG A 207 3.08 3.57 13.24
N THR A 208 2.29 4.27 12.47
CA THR A 208 2.04 5.70 12.63
C THR A 208 0.84 5.94 13.56
N LYS A 209 0.76 7.14 14.11
CA LYS A 209 -0.32 7.57 15.03
C LYS A 209 -1.70 7.46 14.39
N TYR A 210 -1.85 8.01 13.21
CA TYR A 210 -3.00 7.87 12.34
C TYR A 210 -2.67 6.94 11.16
N ASN A 211 -3.60 6.77 10.23
CA ASN A 211 -3.31 6.13 8.94
C ASN A 211 -2.19 6.89 8.19
N GLN A 212 -1.59 6.23 7.22
CA GLN A 212 -0.44 6.79 6.49
C GLN A 212 -0.74 8.06 5.69
N TYR A 213 -2.00 8.28 5.27
CA TYR A 213 -2.39 9.51 4.60
C TYR A 213 -2.20 10.72 5.51
N HIS A 214 -2.75 10.65 6.73
CA HIS A 214 -2.67 11.75 7.69
C HIS A 214 -1.31 11.85 8.36
N SER A 215 -0.65 10.72 8.64
CA SER A 215 0.66 10.75 9.31
C SER A 215 1.84 11.00 8.38
N VAL A 216 1.72 10.78 7.07
CA VAL A 216 2.85 10.88 6.12
C VAL A 216 2.52 11.81 4.95
N VAL A 217 1.43 11.52 4.23
CA VAL A 217 1.13 12.24 2.97
C VAL A 217 0.78 13.70 3.23
N ILE A 218 -0.12 13.99 4.17
CA ILE A 218 -0.53 15.36 4.50
C ILE A 218 0.64 16.20 5.06
N PRO A 219 1.48 15.69 5.98
CA PRO A 219 2.70 16.36 6.39
C PRO A 219 3.64 16.72 5.23
N LEU A 220 3.92 15.79 4.33
CA LEU A 220 4.73 16.03 3.13
C LEU A 220 4.08 17.09 2.23
N LYS A 221 2.77 16.99 1.97
CA LYS A 221 2.03 17.99 1.20
C LYS A 221 2.20 19.40 1.81
N ARG A 222 1.94 19.52 3.13
CA ARG A 222 2.05 20.81 3.85
C ARG A 222 3.47 21.38 3.76
N TYR A 223 4.48 20.51 3.91
CA TYR A 223 5.87 20.87 3.78
C TYR A 223 6.19 21.41 2.37
N LEU A 224 5.82 20.66 1.34
CA LEU A 224 6.07 21.03 -0.06
C LEU A 224 5.31 22.31 -0.47
N GLN A 225 4.04 22.46 -0.06
CA GLN A 225 3.27 23.67 -0.30
C GLN A 225 3.91 24.91 0.35
N LYS A 226 4.41 24.77 1.58
CA LYS A 226 5.14 25.86 2.27
C LYS A 226 6.39 26.29 1.53
N HIS A 227 7.01 25.40 0.74
CA HIS A 227 8.17 25.70 -0.09
C HIS A 227 7.83 26.13 -1.52
N GLY A 228 6.55 26.31 -1.85
CA GLY A 228 6.10 26.83 -3.15
C GLY A 228 5.77 25.76 -4.19
N VAL A 229 5.83 24.45 -3.86
CA VAL A 229 5.54 23.38 -4.84
C VAL A 229 4.09 23.47 -5.32
N HIS A 230 3.93 23.39 -6.65
CA HIS A 230 2.64 23.40 -7.33
C HIS A 230 2.05 21.98 -7.39
N PHE A 231 0.81 21.84 -6.91
CA PHE A 231 0.04 20.59 -7.00
C PHE A 231 -1.09 20.79 -8.03
N GLU A 232 -0.93 20.17 -9.18
CA GLU A 232 -1.89 20.22 -10.28
C GLU A 232 -2.77 18.96 -10.21
N MET A 233 -3.81 19.06 -9.36
CA MET A 233 -4.75 17.97 -9.12
C MET A 233 -5.72 17.82 -10.29
N GLN A 234 -6.31 16.62 -10.44
CA GLN A 234 -7.25 16.29 -11.51
C GLN A 234 -6.67 16.59 -12.91
N THR A 235 -5.34 16.41 -13.04
CA THR A 235 -4.58 16.63 -14.25
C THR A 235 -3.90 15.32 -14.67
N GLN A 236 -4.49 14.63 -15.63
CA GLN A 236 -3.99 13.37 -16.15
C GLN A 236 -2.98 13.58 -17.25
N VAL A 237 -1.73 13.20 -17.04
CA VAL A 237 -0.73 13.10 -18.11
C VAL A 237 -1.04 11.89 -18.99
N ILE A 238 -1.23 12.11 -20.27
CA ILE A 238 -1.64 11.08 -21.23
C ILE A 238 -0.52 10.66 -22.16
N ASP A 239 0.48 11.52 -22.38
CA ASP A 239 1.64 11.21 -23.22
C ASP A 239 2.83 12.13 -22.91
N VAL A 240 4.02 11.71 -23.32
CA VAL A 240 5.25 12.51 -23.30
C VAL A 240 5.99 12.33 -24.62
N ASP A 241 6.35 13.44 -25.27
CA ASP A 241 7.15 13.43 -26.49
C ASP A 241 8.64 13.40 -26.20
N PHE A 242 9.38 12.72 -27.07
CA PHE A 242 10.83 12.58 -26.96
C PHE A 242 11.53 12.85 -28.26
N THR A 243 12.73 13.41 -28.18
CA THR A 243 13.72 13.34 -29.23
C THR A 243 14.75 12.28 -28.91
N PHE A 244 15.14 11.53 -29.93
CA PHE A 244 16.12 10.45 -29.83
C PHE A 244 17.36 10.89 -30.62
N LYS A 245 18.48 10.98 -29.90
CA LYS A 245 19.78 11.32 -30.53
C LYS A 245 20.86 10.45 -29.89
N ASP A 246 21.53 9.68 -30.74
CA ASP A 246 22.49 8.66 -30.29
C ASP A 246 21.84 7.75 -29.26
N ASP A 247 22.45 7.55 -28.09
CA ASP A 247 21.90 6.76 -27.00
C ASP A 247 21.09 7.60 -25.99
N THR A 248 20.85 8.89 -26.29
CA THR A 248 20.09 9.78 -25.38
C THR A 248 18.63 9.91 -25.79
N LYS A 249 17.77 9.97 -24.77
CA LYS A 249 16.34 10.22 -24.91
C LYS A 249 15.99 11.47 -24.10
N THR A 250 15.52 12.50 -24.78
CA THR A 250 15.19 13.79 -24.16
C THR A 250 13.70 14.05 -24.30
N ALA A 251 12.99 14.21 -23.20
CA ALA A 251 11.60 14.63 -23.20
C ALA A 251 11.49 16.07 -23.75
N THR A 252 10.52 16.32 -24.63
CA THR A 252 10.33 17.60 -25.31
C THR A 252 8.98 18.25 -25.06
N ALA A 253 7.94 17.46 -24.75
CA ALA A 253 6.63 17.95 -24.36
C ALA A 253 5.92 16.96 -23.44
N ILE A 254 5.06 17.47 -22.57
CA ILE A 254 4.11 16.69 -21.78
C ILE A 254 2.71 17.05 -22.29
N HIS A 255 1.90 16.02 -22.56
CA HIS A 255 0.49 16.16 -22.91
C HIS A 255 -0.39 15.69 -21.76
N ALA A 256 -1.28 16.56 -21.31
CA ALA A 256 -2.18 16.27 -20.19
C ALA A 256 -3.62 16.68 -20.51
N ILE A 257 -4.55 16.20 -19.70
CA ILE A 257 -5.97 16.57 -19.75
C ILE A 257 -6.39 16.99 -18.34
N ASP A 258 -7.03 18.16 -18.24
CA ASP A 258 -7.59 18.65 -16.98
C ASP A 258 -8.98 18.03 -16.65
N GLU A 259 -9.54 18.37 -15.50
CA GLU A 259 -10.86 17.90 -15.03
C GLU A 259 -12.02 18.18 -15.98
N ASN A 260 -11.89 19.20 -16.84
CA ASN A 260 -12.90 19.62 -17.82
C ASN A 260 -12.70 18.94 -19.18
N GLY A 261 -11.70 18.06 -19.33
CA GLY A 261 -11.33 17.42 -20.59
C GLY A 261 -10.55 18.33 -21.55
N LYS A 262 -10.04 19.47 -21.06
CA LYS A 262 -9.22 20.38 -21.85
C LYS A 262 -7.78 19.86 -21.89
N THR A 263 -7.22 19.79 -23.10
CA THR A 263 -5.81 19.46 -23.34
C THR A 263 -4.88 20.57 -22.85
N LEU A 264 -3.81 20.14 -22.20
CA LEU A 264 -2.70 20.97 -21.74
C LEU A 264 -1.42 20.44 -22.39
N ASP A 265 -0.77 21.27 -23.19
CA ASP A 265 0.51 20.95 -23.82
C ASP A 265 1.62 21.76 -23.16
N ILE A 266 2.56 21.10 -22.50
CA ILE A 266 3.69 21.71 -21.81
C ILE A 266 4.95 21.45 -22.62
N ASN A 267 5.46 22.48 -23.31
CA ASN A 267 6.73 22.39 -24.00
C ASN A 267 7.89 22.48 -23.00
N LEU A 268 8.77 21.50 -23.03
CA LEU A 268 9.90 21.39 -22.13
C LEU A 268 11.14 22.10 -22.71
N LYS A 269 11.84 22.81 -21.84
CA LYS A 269 13.18 23.34 -22.13
C LYS A 269 14.21 22.20 -22.01
N HIS A 270 15.36 22.35 -22.63
CA HIS A 270 16.47 21.39 -22.55
C HIS A 270 16.96 21.13 -21.11
N CYS A 271 16.76 22.11 -20.22
CA CYS A 271 17.16 22.01 -18.81
C CYS A 271 16.04 21.53 -17.88
N ASP A 272 14.82 21.29 -18.38
CA ASP A 272 13.71 20.79 -17.58
C ASP A 272 13.85 19.28 -17.32
N TYR A 273 13.25 18.83 -16.22
CA TYR A 273 13.27 17.43 -15.80
C TYR A 273 11.85 16.87 -15.68
N VAL A 274 11.67 15.64 -16.12
CA VAL A 274 10.40 14.92 -15.97
C VAL A 274 10.65 13.61 -15.22
N PHE A 275 9.96 13.43 -14.08
CA PHE A 275 9.94 12.19 -13.33
C PHE A 275 8.57 11.54 -13.49
N ILE A 276 8.55 10.33 -14.03
CA ILE A 276 7.32 9.58 -14.25
C ILE A 276 7.25 8.45 -13.22
N THR A 277 6.33 8.57 -12.26
CA THR A 277 6.18 7.61 -11.16
C THR A 277 4.94 6.74 -11.38
N ASN A 278 4.96 6.01 -12.47
CA ASN A 278 3.85 5.16 -12.89
C ASN A 278 3.91 3.76 -12.28
N GLY A 279 2.75 3.12 -12.21
CA GLY A 279 2.61 1.71 -12.00
C GLY A 279 2.69 1.30 -10.53
N SER A 280 1.57 1.31 -9.89
CA SER A 280 1.39 0.78 -8.53
C SER A 280 0.39 -0.37 -8.56
N ILE A 281 0.47 -1.26 -7.57
CA ILE A 281 -0.50 -2.35 -7.39
C ILE A 281 -1.94 -1.81 -7.21
N THR A 282 -2.09 -0.54 -6.85
CA THR A 282 -3.39 0.09 -6.66
C THR A 282 -3.93 0.80 -7.91
N GLU A 283 -3.23 0.76 -9.02
CA GLU A 283 -3.56 1.53 -10.23
C GLU A 283 -4.92 1.15 -10.83
N SER A 284 -5.23 -0.14 -10.90
CA SER A 284 -6.50 -0.64 -11.45
C SER A 284 -7.63 -0.75 -10.41
N THR A 285 -7.50 -0.06 -9.28
CA THR A 285 -8.46 -0.13 -8.17
C THR A 285 -9.83 0.42 -8.56
N GLY A 286 -10.87 -0.37 -8.31
CA GLY A 286 -12.26 0.09 -8.29
C GLY A 286 -12.71 0.44 -6.87
N ARG A 287 -13.83 1.15 -6.74
CA ARG A 287 -14.43 1.48 -5.44
C ARG A 287 -15.81 0.82 -5.30
N GLY A 288 -16.01 0.12 -4.20
CA GLY A 288 -17.27 -0.43 -3.76
C GLY A 288 -17.78 0.27 -2.50
N SER A 289 -18.93 -0.18 -2.00
CA SER A 289 -19.59 0.40 -0.82
C SER A 289 -20.34 -0.67 -0.04
N TRP A 290 -21.06 -0.24 0.98
CA TRP A 290 -21.96 -1.10 1.76
C TRP A 290 -22.91 -1.98 0.90
N THR A 291 -23.36 -1.47 -0.24
CA THR A 291 -24.36 -2.13 -1.12
C THR A 291 -23.83 -2.48 -2.52
N ARG A 292 -22.61 -2.11 -2.85
CA ARG A 292 -22.04 -2.30 -4.19
C ARG A 292 -20.64 -2.87 -4.12
N ALA A 293 -20.38 -3.95 -4.88
CA ALA A 293 -19.06 -4.49 -5.07
C ALA A 293 -18.15 -3.53 -5.88
N PRO A 294 -16.85 -3.49 -5.61
CA PRO A 294 -15.90 -2.75 -6.46
C PRO A 294 -15.73 -3.46 -7.81
N LEU A 295 -15.40 -2.66 -8.83
CA LEU A 295 -15.06 -3.19 -10.15
C LEU A 295 -13.63 -2.78 -10.47
N LEU A 296 -12.80 -3.72 -10.92
CA LEU A 296 -11.47 -3.42 -11.42
C LEU A 296 -11.57 -2.49 -12.63
N LYS A 297 -10.67 -1.50 -12.69
CA LYS A 297 -10.44 -0.72 -13.89
C LYS A 297 -9.62 -1.54 -14.88
N ASP A 298 -10.07 -1.59 -16.12
CA ASP A 298 -9.30 -2.16 -17.21
C ASP A 298 -8.03 -1.33 -17.47
N LYS A 299 -6.98 -1.97 -17.99
CA LYS A 299 -5.71 -1.28 -18.32
C LYS A 299 -5.89 -0.16 -19.36
N SER A 300 -6.92 -0.23 -20.19
CA SER A 300 -7.27 0.81 -21.18
C SER A 300 -7.98 2.02 -20.58
N THR A 301 -8.38 1.95 -19.30
CA THR A 301 -9.01 3.05 -18.57
C THR A 301 -8.18 3.52 -17.37
N SER A 302 -7.01 2.92 -17.18
CA SER A 302 -6.09 3.20 -16.09
C SER A 302 -5.01 4.16 -16.56
N GLY A 303 -4.97 5.35 -16.01
CA GLY A 303 -4.12 6.46 -16.49
C GLY A 303 -2.62 6.11 -16.55
N SER A 304 -2.09 5.49 -15.48
CA SER A 304 -0.68 5.12 -15.44
C SER A 304 -0.32 4.03 -16.45
N TRP A 305 -1.16 3.01 -16.64
CA TRP A 305 -0.90 1.96 -17.63
C TRP A 305 -0.98 2.49 -19.03
N MET A 306 -1.96 3.35 -19.34
CA MET A 306 -2.10 4.01 -20.63
C MET A 306 -0.88 4.87 -20.96
N LEU A 307 -0.45 5.71 -20.02
CA LEU A 307 0.74 6.55 -20.19
C LEU A 307 2.00 5.71 -20.43
N TRP A 308 2.22 4.65 -19.62
CA TRP A 308 3.40 3.80 -19.82
C TRP A 308 3.36 3.03 -21.15
N GLN A 309 2.18 2.57 -21.58
CA GLN A 309 2.00 1.93 -22.89
C GLN A 309 2.32 2.91 -24.02
N SER A 310 1.84 4.17 -23.94
CA SER A 310 2.15 5.21 -24.91
C SER A 310 3.66 5.45 -25.01
N ILE A 311 4.33 5.68 -23.89
CA ILE A 311 5.78 5.91 -23.81
C ILE A 311 6.57 4.69 -24.34
N ALA A 312 6.21 3.48 -23.92
CA ALA A 312 6.88 2.25 -24.33
C ALA A 312 6.72 1.95 -25.83
N SER A 313 5.65 2.43 -26.45
CA SER A 313 5.47 2.30 -27.90
C SER A 313 6.48 3.12 -28.72
N LYS A 314 7.11 4.14 -28.12
CA LYS A 314 8.06 5.03 -28.78
C LYS A 314 9.48 4.47 -28.79
N ASP A 315 9.88 3.71 -27.75
CA ASP A 315 11.20 3.05 -27.70
C ASP A 315 11.18 1.91 -26.65
N ASN A 316 11.76 0.77 -27.02
CA ASN A 316 11.83 -0.42 -26.15
C ASN A 316 12.59 -0.21 -24.82
N ALA A 317 13.46 0.80 -24.75
CA ALA A 317 14.18 1.13 -23.52
C ALA A 317 13.27 1.71 -22.43
N PHE A 318 12.04 2.09 -22.73
CA PHE A 318 11.05 2.50 -21.75
C PHE A 318 10.35 1.30 -21.06
N GLY A 319 10.79 0.07 -21.35
CA GLY A 319 10.36 -1.14 -20.68
C GLY A 319 9.13 -1.80 -21.30
N SER A 320 8.55 -2.73 -20.55
CA SER A 320 7.46 -3.61 -21.02
C SER A 320 6.27 -3.53 -20.06
N PRO A 321 5.38 -2.54 -20.19
CA PRO A 321 4.24 -2.37 -19.27
C PRO A 321 3.31 -3.59 -19.24
N GLY A 322 3.20 -4.36 -20.32
CA GLY A 322 2.37 -5.57 -20.39
C GLY A 322 2.73 -6.63 -19.34
N VAL A 323 4.00 -6.71 -18.91
CA VAL A 323 4.41 -7.60 -17.81
C VAL A 323 3.63 -7.32 -16.53
N PHE A 324 3.24 -6.06 -16.31
CA PHE A 324 2.52 -5.61 -15.10
C PHE A 324 1.01 -5.49 -15.32
N SER A 325 0.57 -5.12 -16.53
CA SER A 325 -0.82 -4.75 -16.80
C SER A 325 -1.64 -5.81 -17.54
N ASP A 326 -1.02 -6.83 -18.17
CA ASP A 326 -1.77 -7.80 -18.99
C ASP A 326 -2.51 -8.86 -18.18
N ASN A 327 -2.10 -9.11 -16.93
CA ASN A 327 -2.68 -10.10 -16.05
C ASN A 327 -3.08 -9.52 -14.69
N ILE A 328 -3.77 -8.38 -14.69
CA ILE A 328 -4.21 -7.69 -13.46
C ILE A 328 -5.10 -8.59 -12.59
N ASP A 329 -5.89 -9.48 -13.19
CA ASP A 329 -6.73 -10.43 -12.48
C ASP A 329 -5.94 -11.38 -11.58
N LEU A 330 -4.73 -11.80 -11.97
CA LEU A 330 -3.88 -12.66 -11.15
C LEU A 330 -3.30 -11.95 -9.93
N GLN A 331 -3.19 -10.63 -9.98
CA GLN A 331 -2.57 -9.83 -8.92
C GLN A 331 -3.60 -9.13 -8.04
N LYS A 332 -4.88 -9.22 -8.39
CA LYS A 332 -5.93 -8.56 -7.63
C LYS A 332 -6.07 -9.18 -6.24
N TRP A 333 -6.34 -8.34 -5.29
CA TRP A 333 -6.78 -8.66 -3.95
C TRP A 333 -7.90 -7.71 -3.57
N TYR A 334 -8.71 -8.09 -2.62
CA TYR A 334 -9.85 -7.29 -2.21
C TYR A 334 -9.58 -6.74 -0.82
N SER A 335 -9.72 -5.44 -0.63
CA SER A 335 -9.61 -4.86 0.70
C SER A 335 -10.83 -4.01 1.05
N PHE A 336 -11.02 -3.79 2.34
CA PHE A 336 -12.15 -3.03 2.85
C PHE A 336 -11.78 -2.28 4.12
N THR A 337 -12.43 -1.14 4.33
CA THR A 337 -12.36 -0.38 5.57
C THR A 337 -13.75 -0.36 6.19
N ALA A 338 -13.88 -0.92 7.38
CA ALA A 338 -15.12 -0.92 8.14
C ALA A 338 -15.14 0.25 9.13
N THR A 339 -16.21 1.02 9.10
CA THR A 339 -16.51 2.10 10.03
C THR A 339 -17.73 1.72 10.83
N ILE A 340 -17.59 1.55 12.14
CA ILE A 340 -18.64 1.06 13.04
C ILE A 340 -18.93 2.12 14.10
N LYS A 341 -20.20 2.47 14.28
CA LYS A 341 -20.66 3.50 15.23
C LYS A 341 -20.91 2.93 16.63
N ASP A 342 -20.07 1.99 17.07
CA ASP A 342 -20.00 1.46 18.45
C ASP A 342 -18.67 0.73 18.68
N SER A 343 -18.40 0.29 19.92
CA SER A 343 -17.15 -0.40 20.30
C SER A 343 -17.27 -1.93 20.32
N THR A 344 -18.45 -2.49 20.09
CA THR A 344 -18.73 -3.93 20.31
C THR A 344 -17.71 -4.86 19.65
N PHE A 345 -17.37 -4.61 18.39
CA PHE A 345 -16.39 -5.41 17.68
C PHE A 345 -14.97 -5.25 18.23
N HIS A 346 -14.57 -4.01 18.55
CA HIS A 346 -13.24 -3.72 19.08
C HIS A 346 -13.10 -4.33 20.48
N ASP A 347 -14.10 -4.16 21.36
CA ASP A 347 -14.12 -4.75 22.71
C ASP A 347 -14.07 -6.28 22.63
N TYR A 348 -14.81 -6.90 21.69
CA TYR A 348 -14.71 -8.33 21.44
C TYR A 348 -13.28 -8.73 21.04
N MET A 349 -12.69 -8.03 20.09
CA MET A 349 -11.35 -8.38 19.59
C MET A 349 -10.25 -8.13 20.62
N GLU A 350 -10.34 -7.09 21.43
CA GLU A 350 -9.42 -6.88 22.56
C GLU A 350 -9.49 -8.04 23.57
N ASN A 351 -10.70 -8.44 23.95
CA ASN A 351 -10.90 -9.56 24.87
C ASN A 351 -10.46 -10.90 24.24
N PHE A 352 -10.80 -11.15 22.98
CA PHE A 352 -10.44 -12.38 22.27
C PHE A 352 -8.95 -12.47 22.03
N SER A 353 -8.33 -11.44 21.49
CA SER A 353 -6.90 -11.45 21.15
C SER A 353 -6.00 -11.28 22.36
N GLY A 354 -6.43 -10.55 23.38
CA GLY A 354 -5.58 -10.08 24.49
C GLY A 354 -4.74 -8.86 24.10
N ASN A 355 -5.00 -8.25 22.94
CA ASN A 355 -4.28 -7.08 22.46
C ASN A 355 -5.14 -5.82 22.54
N VAL A 356 -4.59 -4.76 23.08
CA VAL A 356 -5.14 -3.42 22.95
C VAL A 356 -5.06 -2.97 21.50
N ASP A 357 -6.02 -2.17 21.03
CA ASP A 357 -6.04 -1.59 19.68
C ASP A 357 -4.66 -1.05 19.25
N GLY A 358 -4.22 -1.48 18.07
CA GLY A 358 -2.94 -1.08 17.50
C GLY A 358 -1.71 -1.92 17.90
N THR A 359 -1.82 -2.79 18.91
CA THR A 359 -0.70 -3.66 19.33
C THR A 359 -0.77 -5.08 18.75
N GLY A 360 -1.97 -5.54 18.36
CA GLY A 360 -2.20 -6.89 17.83
C GLY A 360 -1.97 -7.04 16.33
N GLY A 361 -2.13 -5.97 15.61
CA GLY A 361 -1.90 -5.93 14.17
C GLY A 361 -2.80 -6.85 13.36
N LEU A 362 -2.21 -7.69 12.55
CA LEU A 362 -2.84 -8.53 11.54
C LEU A 362 -3.36 -9.85 12.12
N VAL A 363 -4.64 -10.13 11.95
CA VAL A 363 -5.31 -11.38 12.33
C VAL A 363 -5.84 -12.06 11.07
N THR A 364 -5.43 -13.29 10.81
CA THR A 364 -5.76 -14.05 9.59
C THR A 364 -6.59 -15.28 9.89
N MET A 365 -7.70 -15.48 9.19
CA MET A 365 -8.49 -16.71 9.18
C MET A 365 -7.93 -17.66 8.12
N THR A 366 -7.16 -18.68 8.56
CA THR A 366 -6.44 -19.60 7.66
C THR A 366 -7.37 -20.60 6.95
N ASP A 367 -8.54 -20.85 7.51
CA ASP A 367 -9.60 -21.67 6.95
C ASP A 367 -10.59 -20.89 6.07
N SER A 368 -10.40 -19.58 5.91
CA SER A 368 -11.19 -18.79 4.97
C SER A 368 -10.78 -19.07 3.52
N ASN A 369 -11.73 -19.44 2.68
CA ASN A 369 -11.50 -19.60 1.24
C ASN A 369 -10.93 -18.31 0.60
N TRP A 370 -11.26 -17.14 1.14
CA TRP A 370 -10.71 -15.85 0.70
C TRP A 370 -9.33 -15.55 1.31
N LEU A 371 -8.87 -16.36 2.25
CA LEU A 371 -7.70 -16.08 3.10
C LEU A 371 -7.82 -14.66 3.68
N MET A 372 -8.91 -14.44 4.39
CA MET A 372 -9.25 -13.12 4.92
C MET A 372 -8.37 -12.77 6.12
N SER A 373 -7.94 -11.51 6.15
CA SER A 373 -7.18 -10.93 7.25
C SER A 373 -7.77 -9.59 7.65
N ILE A 374 -7.69 -9.25 8.94
CA ILE A 374 -8.08 -7.96 9.49
C ILE A 374 -6.95 -7.30 10.25
N VAL A 375 -6.95 -5.97 10.27
CA VAL A 375 -6.00 -5.13 11.00
C VAL A 375 -6.77 -4.14 11.85
N ILE A 376 -6.59 -4.25 13.17
CA ILE A 376 -7.17 -3.31 14.12
C ILE A 376 -6.09 -2.31 14.50
N ALA A 377 -6.19 -1.12 13.92
CA ALA A 377 -5.29 -0.02 14.20
C ALA A 377 -5.61 0.64 15.54
N ARG A 378 -4.67 1.41 16.08
CA ARG A 378 -4.95 2.29 17.22
C ARG A 378 -6.04 3.28 16.88
N GLN A 379 -6.96 3.48 17.82
CA GLN A 379 -8.03 4.46 17.68
C GLN A 379 -7.69 5.76 18.41
N PRO A 380 -8.03 6.95 17.86
CA PRO A 380 -8.62 7.14 16.55
C PRO A 380 -7.61 6.87 15.43
N HIS A 381 -8.08 6.30 14.30
CA HIS A 381 -7.24 6.03 13.13
C HIS A 381 -7.29 7.17 12.10
N PHE A 382 -8.26 8.04 12.22
CA PHE A 382 -8.40 9.31 11.48
C PHE A 382 -8.46 10.48 12.46
N PRO A 383 -7.86 11.65 12.16
CA PRO A 383 -7.83 12.79 13.08
C PRO A 383 -9.21 13.31 13.47
N ASP A 384 -10.16 13.24 12.56
CA ASP A 384 -11.55 13.70 12.73
C ASP A 384 -12.52 12.61 13.25
N GLN A 385 -12.01 11.42 13.53
CA GLN A 385 -12.80 10.27 13.96
C GLN A 385 -13.42 10.51 15.36
N PRO A 386 -14.75 10.49 15.50
CA PRO A 386 -15.42 10.56 16.78
C PRO A 386 -15.06 9.38 17.70
N LYS A 387 -15.16 9.58 19.01
CA LYS A 387 -14.77 8.56 20.00
C LYS A 387 -15.63 7.28 19.95
N ASP A 388 -16.90 7.43 19.59
CA ASP A 388 -17.89 6.37 19.44
C ASP A 388 -17.82 5.67 18.07
N VAL A 389 -17.03 6.19 17.15
CA VAL A 389 -16.76 5.56 15.84
C VAL A 389 -15.47 4.77 15.92
N LYS A 390 -15.51 3.53 15.44
CA LYS A 390 -14.35 2.63 15.35
C LYS A 390 -14.10 2.23 13.91
N VAL A 391 -12.81 2.13 13.57
CA VAL A 391 -12.37 1.80 12.21
C VAL A 391 -11.41 0.62 12.24
N PHE A 392 -11.65 -0.36 11.39
CA PHE A 392 -10.65 -1.40 11.11
C PHE A 392 -10.54 -1.64 9.59
N TRP A 393 -9.42 -2.19 9.19
CA TRP A 393 -9.15 -2.55 7.81
C TRP A 393 -9.04 -4.06 7.66
N GLY A 394 -9.43 -4.58 6.51
CA GLY A 394 -9.28 -5.99 6.20
C GLY A 394 -9.07 -6.24 4.72
N TYR A 395 -8.68 -7.46 4.37
CA TYR A 395 -8.48 -7.88 2.98
C TYR A 395 -8.57 -9.40 2.81
N GLY A 396 -8.82 -9.82 1.58
CA GLY A 396 -8.71 -11.22 1.15
C GLY A 396 -7.78 -11.35 -0.04
N LEU A 397 -6.94 -12.39 -0.04
CA LEU A 397 -5.94 -12.63 -1.09
C LEU A 397 -6.46 -13.49 -2.24
N TYR A 398 -7.61 -14.15 -2.08
CA TYR A 398 -8.20 -15.03 -3.09
C TYR A 398 -9.62 -14.55 -3.49
N PRO A 399 -9.75 -13.34 -4.07
CA PRO A 399 -11.05 -12.72 -4.32
C PRO A 399 -11.94 -13.43 -5.34
N ASP A 400 -11.39 -14.34 -6.14
CA ASP A 400 -12.14 -15.13 -7.11
C ASP A 400 -12.71 -16.46 -6.56
N ARG A 401 -12.40 -16.78 -5.30
CA ARG A 401 -12.98 -17.95 -4.64
C ARG A 401 -14.34 -17.61 -4.03
N GLU A 402 -15.24 -18.59 -4.02
CA GLU A 402 -16.49 -18.48 -3.27
C GLU A 402 -16.20 -18.49 -1.76
N GLY A 403 -16.92 -17.67 -1.01
CA GLY A 403 -16.85 -17.63 0.46
C GLY A 403 -17.37 -18.93 1.08
N ASP A 404 -16.97 -19.17 2.33
CA ASP A 404 -17.39 -20.36 3.07
C ASP A 404 -18.86 -20.27 3.49
N TYR A 405 -19.36 -19.08 3.76
CA TYR A 405 -20.72 -18.78 4.20
C TYR A 405 -21.48 -18.01 3.14
N ILE A 406 -20.91 -16.91 2.65
CA ILE A 406 -21.46 -16.17 1.50
C ILE A 406 -21.03 -16.89 0.23
N LYS A 407 -21.90 -17.71 -0.35
CA LYS A 407 -21.64 -18.55 -1.53
C LYS A 407 -21.50 -17.71 -2.81
N LYS A 408 -20.53 -16.80 -2.79
CA LYS A 408 -20.26 -15.79 -3.82
C LYS A 408 -18.78 -15.49 -3.82
N LYS A 409 -18.20 -15.11 -4.97
CA LYS A 409 -16.82 -14.68 -5.04
C LYS A 409 -16.63 -13.39 -4.24
N MET A 410 -15.51 -13.25 -3.52
CA MET A 410 -15.24 -12.03 -2.76
C MET A 410 -15.26 -10.79 -3.66
N SER A 411 -14.70 -10.87 -4.86
CA SER A 411 -14.70 -9.79 -5.86
C SER A 411 -16.10 -9.32 -6.30
N GLU A 412 -17.13 -10.11 -6.08
CA GLU A 412 -18.51 -9.79 -6.40
C GLU A 412 -19.32 -9.37 -5.16
N CYS A 413 -18.71 -9.38 -3.97
CA CYS A 413 -19.36 -9.04 -2.72
C CYS A 413 -19.34 -7.54 -2.46
N ASN A 414 -20.39 -7.04 -1.84
CA ASN A 414 -20.45 -5.71 -1.25
C ASN A 414 -19.98 -5.72 0.21
N GLY A 415 -19.86 -4.55 0.83
CA GLY A 415 -19.36 -4.42 2.19
C GLY A 415 -20.16 -5.19 3.24
N LYS A 416 -21.50 -5.29 3.08
CA LYS A 416 -22.37 -6.05 3.99
C LYS A 416 -22.04 -7.54 3.92
N GLU A 417 -21.92 -8.10 2.72
CA GLU A 417 -21.59 -9.51 2.50
C GLU A 417 -20.19 -9.85 3.02
N ILE A 418 -19.22 -8.94 2.87
CA ILE A 418 -17.87 -9.12 3.42
C ILE A 418 -17.89 -9.20 4.95
N LEU A 419 -18.61 -8.33 5.63
CA LEU A 419 -18.71 -8.39 7.09
C LEU A 419 -19.46 -9.64 7.56
N ASP A 420 -20.50 -10.06 6.85
CA ASP A 420 -21.23 -11.27 7.21
C ASP A 420 -20.33 -12.51 7.16
N GLU A 421 -19.52 -12.66 6.13
CA GLU A 421 -18.49 -13.71 6.04
C GLU A 421 -17.50 -13.64 7.22
N LEU A 422 -17.00 -12.43 7.53
CA LEU A 422 -16.08 -12.21 8.65
C LEU A 422 -16.69 -12.62 10.00
N TRP A 423 -17.95 -12.21 10.25
CA TRP A 423 -18.63 -12.55 11.50
C TRP A 423 -18.84 -14.04 11.67
N HIS A 424 -19.05 -14.77 10.58
CA HIS A 424 -19.15 -16.23 10.61
C HIS A 424 -17.82 -16.89 10.94
N HIS A 425 -16.72 -16.46 10.35
CA HIS A 425 -15.38 -16.99 10.68
C HIS A 425 -14.99 -16.72 12.14
N LEU A 426 -15.37 -15.57 12.69
CA LEU A 426 -15.14 -15.24 14.10
C LEU A 426 -16.17 -15.82 15.06
N LYS A 427 -17.25 -16.45 14.57
CA LYS A 427 -18.38 -17.00 15.34
C LYS A 427 -19.12 -15.97 16.20
N ILE A 428 -19.26 -14.74 15.69
CA ILE A 428 -19.88 -13.60 16.39
C ILE A 428 -21.12 -13.03 15.72
N GLN A 429 -21.72 -13.76 14.79
CA GLN A 429 -22.89 -13.28 14.01
C GLN A 429 -24.01 -12.73 14.88
N ASN A 430 -24.30 -13.42 16.01
CA ASN A 430 -25.37 -12.99 16.93
C ASN A 430 -25.00 -11.71 17.69
N LEU A 431 -23.72 -11.54 18.04
CA LEU A 431 -23.20 -10.36 18.71
C LEU A 431 -23.25 -9.15 17.76
N MET A 432 -22.90 -9.35 16.48
CA MET A 432 -22.77 -8.28 15.49
C MET A 432 -24.05 -7.92 14.76
N LYS A 433 -25.14 -8.68 14.95
CA LYS A 433 -26.42 -8.41 14.30
C LYS A 433 -26.95 -6.98 14.47
N PRO A 434 -26.86 -6.34 15.64
CA PRO A 434 -27.25 -4.93 15.78
C PRO A 434 -26.32 -3.95 15.06
N VAL A 435 -25.04 -4.30 14.89
CA VAL A 435 -24.00 -3.43 14.31
C VAL A 435 -24.13 -3.34 12.79
N VAL A 436 -24.67 -4.38 12.15
CA VAL A 436 -24.90 -4.40 10.70
C VAL A 436 -25.81 -3.26 10.24
N ASP A 437 -26.72 -2.80 11.10
CA ASP A 437 -27.66 -1.71 10.76
C ASP A 437 -27.08 -0.30 10.99
N SER A 438 -25.94 -0.17 11.70
CA SER A 438 -25.29 1.10 12.05
C SER A 438 -23.90 1.31 11.44
N GLY A 439 -23.36 0.30 10.79
CA GLY A 439 -22.03 0.33 10.19
C GLY A 439 -22.00 0.76 8.72
N ASN A 440 -20.83 1.17 8.25
CA ASN A 440 -20.54 1.40 6.86
C ASN A 440 -19.22 0.74 6.44
N VAL A 441 -19.17 0.20 5.23
CA VAL A 441 -17.95 -0.44 4.70
C VAL A 441 -17.67 0.09 3.31
N ASN A 442 -16.49 0.63 3.14
CA ASN A 442 -15.94 0.99 1.85
C ASN A 442 -14.97 -0.09 1.36
N CYS A 443 -15.16 -0.57 0.15
CA CYS A 443 -14.41 -1.65 -0.48
C CYS A 443 -13.56 -1.13 -1.64
N ILE A 444 -12.41 -1.75 -1.85
CA ILE A 444 -11.53 -1.46 -2.99
C ILE A 444 -10.85 -2.73 -3.51
#